data_410014af5c06d0b8dc056df2cab7a0a0
#
_entry.id   410014af5c06d0b8dc056df2cab7a0a0
#
_cell.length_a   1.000
_cell.length_b   1.000
_cell.length_c   1.000
_cell.angle_alpha   90.00
_cell.angle_beta   90.00
_cell.angle_gamma   90.00
#
_symmetry.space_group_name_H-M   'P 1'
#
loop_
_entity.id
_entity.type
_entity.pdbx_description
1 polymer ?
#
loop_
_entity_poly.entity_id
_entity_poly.type
_entity_poly.pdbx_seq_one_letter_code
_entity_poly.pdbx_strand_id
1 'polypeptide(L)'
;MIKDFFMKKRSVFVLLMAVAAAFMPVGAADWQQDVLGDGYVAKTISMSDDYRGKVVSTVVKKQDNPATGKAVLYVHGYNDYFFQRELGDSVVAHGYGFYAVDLRKYGRSLLDGQNRFEVKNMKEYFADIDSALSVMAREGYDKVVLMGHSTGGLTTSYYMTVHRADRSQVMALVLNSPFLDWNLSKFQEKFLVPFVSVLPFKKMKISQGMSRAYAESLLSKYHGEWDYNTDWKLEVSPSVTIGWISAIHKAQRFLKKKADVEVPVLLMHSDKSVYGDTWTAEHNAGDGVLDVKD
;
A
#
# COMPACT_ATOMS: atom_id res chain seq x y z
N MET A 1 -49.72 -19.77 68.71
CA MET A 1 -50.09 -20.65 67.59
C MET A 1 -49.95 -19.81 66.30
N ILE A 2 -48.76 -19.60 65.83
CA ILE A 2 -48.52 -19.12 64.44
C ILE A 2 -47.07 -19.57 64.15
N LYS A 3 -46.95 -20.41 63.16
CA LYS A 3 -45.71 -21.05 62.78
C LYS A 3 -44.85 -20.11 61.92
N ASP A 4 -43.59 -20.07 62.29
CA ASP A 4 -42.50 -19.45 61.55
C ASP A 4 -42.35 -20.00 60.16
N PHE A 5 -42.31 -19.09 59.16
CA PHE A 5 -42.00 -19.43 57.79
C PHE A 5 -40.60 -18.91 57.45
N PHE A 6 -39.61 -19.76 57.66
CA PHE A 6 -38.22 -19.47 57.28
C PHE A 6 -38.11 -19.51 55.75
N MET A 7 -37.95 -18.34 55.16
CA MET A 7 -37.51 -18.22 53.77
C MET A 7 -35.96 -18.28 53.70
N LYS A 8 -35.43 -19.41 53.27
CA LYS A 8 -34.05 -19.53 52.90
C LYS A 8 -33.73 -18.67 51.67
N LYS A 9 -33.00 -17.56 51.87
CA LYS A 9 -32.33 -16.84 50.77
C LYS A 9 -31.21 -17.72 50.20
N ARG A 10 -31.39 -18.31 49.02
CA ARG A 10 -30.32 -18.88 48.23
C ARG A 10 -29.57 -17.74 47.57
N SER A 11 -28.37 -17.42 48.05
CA SER A 11 -27.42 -16.54 47.39
C SER A 11 -26.91 -17.28 46.14
N VAL A 12 -27.34 -16.83 44.97
CA VAL A 12 -26.75 -17.26 43.70
C VAL A 12 -25.49 -16.45 43.52
N PHE A 13 -24.35 -17.07 43.82
CA PHE A 13 -23.05 -16.54 43.39
C PHE A 13 -22.92 -16.73 41.87
N VAL A 14 -23.14 -15.67 41.11
CA VAL A 14 -22.78 -15.62 39.70
C VAL A 14 -21.26 -15.43 39.64
N LEU A 15 -20.53 -16.51 39.37
CA LEU A 15 -19.12 -16.47 39.07
C LEU A 15 -18.95 -15.86 37.68
N LEU A 16 -18.72 -14.57 37.58
CA LEU A 16 -18.25 -13.91 36.35
C LEU A 16 -16.81 -14.38 36.12
N MET A 17 -16.64 -15.43 35.33
CA MET A 17 -15.34 -15.69 34.69
C MET A 17 -15.12 -14.59 33.63
N ALA A 18 -14.37 -13.59 34.00
CA ALA A 18 -13.72 -12.71 33.04
C ALA A 18 -12.71 -13.57 32.27
N VAL A 19 -13.08 -14.01 31.06
CA VAL A 19 -12.13 -14.51 30.09
C VAL A 19 -11.32 -13.29 29.66
N ALA A 20 -10.25 -13.00 30.39
CA ALA A 20 -9.18 -12.18 29.87
C ALA A 20 -8.58 -12.95 28.69
N ALA A 21 -9.05 -12.64 27.49
CA ALA A 21 -8.33 -13.01 26.29
C ALA A 21 -6.96 -12.35 26.44
N ALA A 22 -5.98 -13.17 26.85
CA ALA A 22 -4.59 -12.79 26.82
C ALA A 22 -4.29 -12.49 25.32
N PHE A 23 -4.34 -11.23 24.95
CA PHE A 23 -3.63 -10.75 23.79
C PHE A 23 -2.15 -11.01 24.12
N MET A 24 -1.67 -12.22 23.74
CA MET A 24 -0.24 -12.42 23.63
C MET A 24 0.21 -11.41 22.58
N PRO A 25 1.15 -10.51 22.89
CA PRO A 25 1.78 -9.73 21.86
C PRO A 25 2.42 -10.76 20.92
N VAL A 26 1.89 -10.91 19.70
CA VAL A 26 2.64 -11.52 18.61
C VAL A 26 3.95 -10.75 18.63
N GLY A 27 5.06 -11.43 18.96
CA GLY A 27 6.35 -10.81 19.17
C GLY A 27 6.64 -9.88 18.01
N ALA A 28 6.58 -8.59 18.26
CA ALA A 28 6.89 -7.60 17.27
C ALA A 28 8.35 -7.83 16.92
N ALA A 29 8.63 -8.32 15.70
CA ALA A 29 10.00 -8.44 15.23
C ALA A 29 10.72 -7.11 15.50
N ASP A 30 11.92 -7.16 16.02
CA ASP A 30 12.71 -5.95 16.21
C ASP A 30 13.09 -5.35 14.84
N TRP A 31 13.40 -4.06 14.83
CA TRP A 31 13.94 -3.41 13.65
C TRP A 31 15.27 -4.08 13.25
N GLN A 32 15.38 -4.44 11.98
CA GLN A 32 16.58 -5.05 11.41
C GLN A 32 17.16 -4.14 10.35
N GLN A 33 18.47 -4.26 10.09
CA GLN A 33 19.12 -3.56 8.98
C GLN A 33 18.40 -3.89 7.69
N ASP A 34 18.04 -2.85 6.93
CA ASP A 34 17.38 -3.02 5.64
C ASP A 34 18.37 -3.26 4.50
N VAL A 35 17.89 -3.88 3.40
CA VAL A 35 18.68 -4.09 2.19
C VAL A 35 19.15 -2.78 1.53
N LEU A 36 18.52 -1.66 1.86
CA LEU A 36 18.97 -0.33 1.42
C LEU A 36 20.29 0.09 2.07
N GLY A 37 20.77 -0.65 3.06
CA GLY A 37 22.02 -0.36 3.74
C GLY A 37 21.91 0.68 4.84
N ASP A 38 23.02 1.36 5.13
CA ASP A 38 23.17 2.24 6.27
C ASP A 38 22.09 3.33 6.33
N GLY A 39 21.56 3.52 7.52
CA GLY A 39 20.53 4.51 7.83
C GLY A 39 19.10 4.06 7.57
N TYR A 40 18.88 2.83 7.07
CA TYR A 40 17.55 2.25 6.90
C TYR A 40 17.38 0.96 7.68
N VAL A 41 16.22 0.82 8.32
CA VAL A 41 15.81 -0.38 9.05
C VAL A 41 14.42 -0.80 8.62
N ALA A 42 14.18 -2.10 8.66
CA ALA A 42 12.89 -2.70 8.29
C ALA A 42 12.32 -3.54 9.43
N LYS A 43 11.00 -3.61 9.49
CA LYS A 43 10.23 -4.42 10.44
C LYS A 43 9.13 -5.15 9.73
N THR A 44 9.18 -6.47 9.71
CA THR A 44 8.11 -7.32 9.16
C THR A 44 7.02 -7.53 10.20
N ILE A 45 5.77 -7.30 9.79
CA ILE A 45 4.57 -7.40 10.61
C ILE A 45 3.74 -8.56 10.10
N SER A 46 3.45 -9.53 10.96
CA SER A 46 2.50 -10.60 10.65
C SER A 46 1.09 -10.04 10.58
N MET A 47 0.41 -10.30 9.47
CA MET A 47 -0.97 -9.90 9.23
C MET A 47 -1.91 -11.09 9.43
N SER A 48 -3.20 -10.85 9.50
CA SER A 48 -4.19 -11.93 9.44
C SER A 48 -4.07 -12.66 8.11
N ASP A 49 -4.19 -13.99 8.14
CA ASP A 49 -4.15 -14.83 6.95
C ASP A 49 -5.18 -14.36 5.91
N ASP A 50 -4.80 -14.41 4.65
CA ASP A 50 -5.73 -14.21 3.56
C ASP A 50 -6.16 -15.56 2.93
N TYR A 51 -6.82 -15.49 1.78
CA TYR A 51 -7.26 -16.66 1.02
C TYR A 51 -6.12 -17.55 0.46
N ARG A 52 -4.87 -17.18 0.68
CA ARG A 52 -3.67 -17.96 0.36
C ARG A 52 -2.90 -18.42 1.59
N GLY A 53 -3.36 -18.08 2.77
CA GLY A 53 -2.68 -18.33 4.03
C GLY A 53 -1.91 -17.11 4.52
N LYS A 54 -0.74 -17.33 5.12
CA LYS A 54 0.05 -16.28 5.77
C LYS A 54 0.35 -15.10 4.84
N VAL A 55 0.21 -13.92 5.36
CA VAL A 55 0.65 -12.67 4.74
C VAL A 55 1.37 -11.81 5.76
N VAL A 56 2.29 -11.01 5.27
CA VAL A 56 3.02 -10.00 6.05
C VAL A 56 2.97 -8.66 5.34
N SER A 57 3.19 -7.58 6.07
CA SER A 57 3.60 -6.29 5.52
C SER A 57 4.92 -5.88 6.14
N THR A 58 5.74 -5.12 5.44
CA THR A 58 7.04 -4.70 5.96
C THR A 58 7.12 -3.19 5.97
N VAL A 59 7.36 -2.62 7.14
CA VAL A 59 7.60 -1.20 7.32
C VAL A 59 9.09 -0.94 7.26
N VAL A 60 9.49 0.00 6.43
CA VAL A 60 10.87 0.51 6.32
C VAL A 60 10.90 1.92 6.87
N LYS A 61 11.96 2.30 7.58
CA LYS A 61 12.13 3.69 8.03
C LYS A 61 13.58 4.13 8.02
N LYS A 62 13.80 5.44 8.06
CA LYS A 62 15.09 6.02 8.42
C LYS A 62 15.36 5.75 9.90
N GLN A 63 16.59 5.36 10.21
CA GLN A 63 17.02 5.08 11.57
C GLN A 63 17.10 6.35 12.44
N ASP A 64 17.50 7.44 11.82
CA ASP A 64 17.72 8.76 12.43
C ASP A 64 16.54 9.72 12.24
N ASN A 65 15.33 9.20 12.21
CA ASN A 65 14.11 10.01 12.11
C ASN A 65 14.04 11.07 13.22
N PRO A 66 13.77 12.35 12.86
CA PRO A 66 13.69 13.43 13.84
C PRO A 66 12.42 13.31 14.71
N ALA A 67 12.53 13.53 16.00
CA ALA A 67 11.41 13.45 16.96
C ALA A 67 10.47 14.68 16.88
N THR A 68 9.91 14.95 15.69
CA THR A 68 9.05 16.14 15.44
C THR A 68 7.56 15.86 15.54
N GLY A 69 7.17 14.60 15.73
CA GLY A 69 5.77 14.14 15.69
C GLY A 69 5.18 14.13 14.27
N LYS A 70 5.92 14.62 13.27
CA LYS A 70 5.50 14.69 11.87
C LYS A 70 6.30 13.69 11.03
N ALA A 71 5.64 12.94 10.16
CA ALA A 71 6.31 12.00 9.27
C ALA A 71 5.58 11.83 7.93
N VAL A 72 6.29 11.27 6.97
CA VAL A 72 5.75 10.79 5.69
C VAL A 72 5.64 9.28 5.73
N LEU A 73 4.49 8.72 5.31
CA LEU A 73 4.33 7.31 5.00
C LEU A 73 4.19 7.14 3.48
N TYR A 74 5.16 6.48 2.87
CA TYR A 74 5.18 6.19 1.43
C TYR A 74 4.56 4.83 1.12
N VAL A 75 3.70 4.78 0.09
CA VAL A 75 3.05 3.58 -0.44
C VAL A 75 3.39 3.44 -1.92
N HIS A 76 4.07 2.36 -2.26
CA HIS A 76 4.56 2.09 -3.61
C HIS A 76 3.46 1.66 -4.60
N GLY A 77 3.83 1.58 -5.89
CA GLY A 77 2.98 1.16 -6.99
C GLY A 77 2.96 -0.34 -7.28
N TYR A 78 2.41 -0.72 -8.46
CA TYR A 78 2.43 -2.08 -8.99
C TYR A 78 3.82 -2.45 -9.49
N ASN A 79 4.22 -3.72 -9.33
CA ASN A 79 5.57 -4.19 -9.66
C ASN A 79 6.64 -3.30 -9.06
N ASP A 80 6.50 -2.98 -7.77
CA ASP A 80 7.30 -1.99 -7.09
C ASP A 80 7.51 -2.38 -5.61
N TYR A 81 8.36 -1.66 -4.91
CA TYR A 81 8.61 -1.70 -3.47
C TYR A 81 9.36 -0.41 -3.10
N PHE A 82 9.58 -0.14 -1.82
CA PHE A 82 10.36 1.05 -1.47
C PHE A 82 11.87 0.81 -1.67
N PHE A 83 12.49 1.60 -2.57
CA PHE A 83 13.93 1.60 -2.84
C PHE A 83 14.53 3.01 -2.99
N GLN A 84 13.72 4.03 -3.03
CA GLN A 84 14.11 5.42 -3.31
C GLN A 84 14.72 6.07 -2.05
N ARG A 85 15.99 5.74 -1.72
CA ARG A 85 16.70 6.26 -0.55
C ARG A 85 16.69 7.78 -0.48
N GLU A 86 16.96 8.43 -1.60
CA GLU A 86 17.06 9.89 -1.73
C GLU A 86 15.75 10.58 -1.34
N LEU A 87 14.59 9.95 -1.58
CA LEU A 87 13.31 10.44 -1.11
C LEU A 87 13.27 10.46 0.44
N GLY A 88 13.65 9.36 1.07
CA GLY A 88 13.67 9.27 2.53
C GLY A 88 14.68 10.23 3.15
N ASP A 89 15.86 10.33 2.57
CA ASP A 89 16.93 11.24 3.02
C ASP A 89 16.48 12.70 2.91
N SER A 90 15.84 13.07 1.80
CA SER A 90 15.28 14.40 1.60
C SER A 90 14.17 14.74 2.60
N VAL A 91 13.26 13.81 2.86
CA VAL A 91 12.17 14.00 3.84
C VAL A 91 12.73 14.26 5.24
N VAL A 92 13.74 13.47 5.65
CA VAL A 92 14.39 13.64 6.97
C VAL A 92 15.15 14.96 7.04
N ALA A 93 15.86 15.33 5.99
CA ALA A 93 16.57 16.62 5.91
C ALA A 93 15.62 17.83 6.06
N HIS A 94 14.34 17.67 5.71
CA HIS A 94 13.29 18.69 5.90
C HIS A 94 12.54 18.56 7.25
N GLY A 95 13.05 17.78 8.19
CA GLY A 95 12.53 17.68 9.56
C GLY A 95 11.29 16.80 9.73
N TYR A 96 11.00 15.91 8.78
CA TYR A 96 9.95 14.91 8.89
C TYR A 96 10.56 13.52 9.12
N GLY A 97 9.94 12.70 9.94
CA GLY A 97 10.24 11.27 9.95
C GLY A 97 9.87 10.64 8.60
N PHE A 98 10.61 9.63 8.16
CA PHE A 98 10.30 8.91 6.94
C PHE A 98 10.02 7.44 7.21
N TYR A 99 8.89 6.97 6.68
CA TYR A 99 8.45 5.59 6.68
C TYR A 99 7.95 5.20 5.28
N ALA A 100 8.12 3.93 4.94
CA ALA A 100 7.52 3.33 3.77
C ALA A 100 6.91 1.98 4.15
N VAL A 101 5.91 1.52 3.42
CA VAL A 101 5.34 0.18 3.60
C VAL A 101 5.43 -0.60 2.30
N ASP A 102 6.11 -1.75 2.34
CA ASP A 102 5.96 -2.75 1.30
C ASP A 102 4.67 -3.53 1.57
N LEU A 103 3.69 -3.36 0.67
CA LEU A 103 2.39 -3.99 0.77
C LEU A 103 2.52 -5.52 0.70
N ARG A 104 1.53 -6.25 1.22
CA ARG A 104 1.49 -7.72 1.13
C ARG A 104 1.76 -8.21 -0.29
N LYS A 105 2.60 -9.26 -0.43
CA LYS A 105 2.99 -9.90 -1.70
C LYS A 105 3.82 -9.00 -2.63
N TYR A 106 4.46 -7.98 -2.07
CA TYR A 106 5.40 -7.09 -2.76
C TYR A 106 6.72 -7.03 -2.01
N GLY A 107 7.81 -6.81 -2.73
CA GLY A 107 9.13 -6.51 -2.15
C GLY A 107 9.50 -7.43 -0.98
N ARG A 108 9.79 -6.82 0.16
CA ARG A 108 10.13 -7.50 1.44
C ARG A 108 8.98 -8.31 2.02
N SER A 109 7.76 -8.02 1.60
CA SER A 109 6.53 -8.66 2.10
C SER A 109 6.09 -9.86 1.25
N LEU A 110 6.87 -10.24 0.25
CA LEU A 110 6.60 -11.40 -0.57
C LEU A 110 7.15 -12.66 0.11
N LEU A 111 6.29 -13.59 0.48
CA LEU A 111 6.67 -14.88 1.04
C LEU A 111 6.84 -15.93 -0.05
N ASP A 112 7.68 -16.95 0.24
CA ASP A 112 7.90 -18.07 -0.67
C ASP A 112 6.59 -18.76 -1.06
N GLY A 113 6.47 -19.09 -2.33
CA GLY A 113 5.28 -19.75 -2.89
C GLY A 113 4.07 -18.84 -3.11
N GLN A 114 4.14 -17.56 -2.77
CA GLN A 114 3.06 -16.62 -3.06
C GLN A 114 3.06 -16.17 -4.52
N ASN A 115 1.87 -15.87 -5.04
CA ASN A 115 1.73 -15.15 -6.29
C ASN A 115 1.98 -13.65 -6.03
N ARG A 116 3.00 -13.09 -6.69
CA ARG A 116 3.30 -11.66 -6.63
C ARG A 116 2.06 -10.83 -6.98
N PHE A 117 1.85 -9.75 -6.25
CA PHE A 117 0.85 -8.71 -6.55
C PHE A 117 -0.61 -9.21 -6.55
N GLU A 118 -0.87 -10.46 -6.13
CA GLU A 118 -2.22 -11.02 -6.13
C GLU A 118 -3.09 -10.32 -5.08
N VAL A 119 -4.16 -9.69 -5.55
CA VAL A 119 -5.18 -9.04 -4.73
C VAL A 119 -6.55 -9.28 -5.33
N LYS A 120 -7.57 -9.46 -4.50
CA LYS A 120 -8.97 -9.57 -4.90
C LYS A 120 -9.76 -8.28 -4.70
N ASN A 121 -9.29 -7.45 -3.77
CA ASN A 121 -9.90 -6.18 -3.42
C ASN A 121 -8.82 -5.22 -2.92
N MET A 122 -8.78 -4.01 -3.43
CA MET A 122 -7.81 -2.99 -2.99
C MET A 122 -7.89 -2.67 -1.49
N LYS A 123 -9.03 -2.94 -0.84
CA LYS A 123 -9.16 -2.81 0.62
C LYS A 123 -8.27 -3.77 1.42
N GLU A 124 -7.74 -4.83 0.81
CA GLU A 124 -6.79 -5.74 1.48
C GLU A 124 -5.53 -4.99 1.93
N TYR A 125 -5.10 -3.97 1.18
CA TYR A 125 -3.95 -3.13 1.50
C TYR A 125 -4.22 -2.13 2.64
N PHE A 126 -5.47 -1.92 3.04
CA PHE A 126 -5.80 -0.99 4.12
C PHE A 126 -5.19 -1.43 5.45
N ALA A 127 -5.26 -2.72 5.76
CA ALA A 127 -4.63 -3.27 6.96
C ALA A 127 -3.10 -3.10 6.97
N ASP A 128 -2.45 -3.11 5.79
CA ASP A 128 -1.01 -2.88 5.67
C ASP A 128 -0.67 -1.42 6.00
N ILE A 129 -1.48 -0.47 5.49
CA ILE A 129 -1.38 0.96 5.83
C ILE A 129 -1.65 1.19 7.33
N ASP A 130 -2.72 0.59 7.88
CA ASP A 130 -3.07 0.70 9.31
C ASP A 130 -1.94 0.19 10.19
N SER A 131 -1.29 -0.91 9.80
CA SER A 131 -0.17 -1.46 10.55
C SER A 131 1.03 -0.52 10.57
N ALA A 132 1.34 0.13 9.44
CA ALA A 132 2.40 1.13 9.34
C ALA A 132 2.07 2.38 10.18
N LEU A 133 0.86 2.92 10.06
CA LEU A 133 0.40 4.05 10.87
C LEU A 133 0.44 3.73 12.38
N SER A 134 0.07 2.50 12.76
CA SER A 134 0.15 2.05 14.15
C SER A 134 1.60 1.96 14.67
N VAL A 135 2.55 1.57 13.82
CA VAL A 135 3.99 1.61 14.17
C VAL A 135 4.42 3.05 14.38
N MET A 136 4.08 3.94 13.46
CA MET A 136 4.43 5.36 13.53
C MET A 136 3.85 6.04 14.78
N ALA A 137 2.59 5.76 15.13
CA ALA A 137 1.95 6.29 16.33
C ALA A 137 2.68 5.85 17.60
N ARG A 138 3.09 4.57 17.69
CA ARG A 138 3.88 4.06 18.84
C ARG A 138 5.27 4.71 18.94
N GLU A 139 5.80 5.21 17.84
CA GLU A 139 7.08 5.95 17.82
C GLU A 139 6.89 7.47 17.98
N GLY A 140 5.65 7.93 18.25
CA GLY A 140 5.35 9.34 18.54
C GLY A 140 5.03 10.21 17.33
N TYR A 141 4.75 9.60 16.16
CA TYR A 141 4.33 10.32 14.95
C TYR A 141 2.82 10.28 14.80
N ASP A 142 2.16 11.36 15.16
CA ASP A 142 0.70 11.51 15.12
C ASP A 142 0.20 12.43 13.99
N LYS A 143 1.14 13.00 13.21
CA LYS A 143 0.88 13.88 12.05
C LYS A 143 1.56 13.33 10.82
N VAL A 144 0.83 12.54 10.03
CA VAL A 144 1.36 11.82 8.89
C VAL A 144 0.92 12.45 7.58
N VAL A 145 1.87 12.69 6.69
CA VAL A 145 1.61 12.88 5.26
C VAL A 145 1.59 11.52 4.62
N LEU A 146 0.42 11.09 4.11
CA LEU A 146 0.30 9.84 3.38
C LEU A 146 0.65 10.08 1.91
N MET A 147 1.71 9.42 1.42
CA MET A 147 2.19 9.58 0.05
C MET A 147 2.00 8.29 -0.72
N GLY A 148 1.35 8.36 -1.88
CA GLY A 148 1.14 7.21 -2.76
C GLY A 148 1.66 7.44 -4.17
N HIS A 149 2.35 6.43 -4.72
CA HIS A 149 2.83 6.43 -6.10
C HIS A 149 2.03 5.45 -6.96
N SER A 150 1.59 5.86 -8.15
CA SER A 150 0.91 5.00 -9.13
C SER A 150 -0.30 4.27 -8.51
N THR A 151 -0.35 2.92 -8.51
CA THR A 151 -1.41 2.16 -7.82
C THR A 151 -1.40 2.36 -6.30
N GLY A 152 -0.29 2.77 -5.71
CA GLY A 152 -0.22 3.25 -4.32
C GLY A 152 -1.01 4.54 -4.14
N GLY A 153 -0.99 5.44 -5.13
CA GLY A 153 -1.82 6.64 -5.15
C GLY A 153 -3.32 6.32 -5.21
N LEU A 154 -3.71 5.34 -6.04
CA LEU A 154 -5.08 4.81 -6.03
C LEU A 154 -5.46 4.23 -4.67
N THR A 155 -4.56 3.43 -4.07
CA THR A 155 -4.78 2.77 -2.78
C THR A 155 -4.96 3.78 -1.66
N THR A 156 -4.10 4.79 -1.57
CA THR A 156 -4.14 5.83 -0.54
C THR A 156 -5.36 6.73 -0.70
N SER A 157 -5.73 7.11 -1.92
CA SER A 157 -6.96 7.85 -2.22
C SER A 157 -8.22 7.06 -1.80
N TYR A 158 -8.22 5.75 -2.10
CA TYR A 158 -9.32 4.86 -1.73
C TYR A 158 -9.39 4.64 -0.21
N TYR A 159 -8.24 4.47 0.44
CA TYR A 159 -8.12 4.41 1.90
C TYR A 159 -8.69 5.68 2.55
N MET A 160 -8.23 6.85 2.14
CA MET A 160 -8.68 8.14 2.69
C MET A 160 -10.19 8.39 2.50
N THR A 161 -10.78 7.90 1.41
CA THR A 161 -12.22 8.04 1.16
C THR A 161 -13.07 7.06 1.99
N VAL A 162 -12.58 5.84 2.26
CA VAL A 162 -13.36 4.78 2.92
C VAL A 162 -13.18 4.78 4.43
N HIS A 163 -11.95 4.94 4.93
CA HIS A 163 -11.58 4.85 6.35
C HIS A 163 -11.69 6.20 7.08
N ARG A 164 -12.83 6.85 7.05
CA ARG A 164 -12.99 8.21 7.60
C ARG A 164 -12.72 8.35 9.10
N ALA A 165 -13.02 7.33 9.88
CA ALA A 165 -12.89 7.39 11.35
C ALA A 165 -11.44 7.13 11.83
N ASP A 166 -10.68 6.28 11.12
CA ASP A 166 -9.38 5.80 11.59
C ASP A 166 -8.19 6.63 11.07
N ARG A 167 -8.45 7.64 10.24
CA ARG A 167 -7.44 8.47 9.57
C ARG A 167 -7.07 9.76 10.29
N SER A 168 -7.45 9.94 11.55
CA SER A 168 -7.18 11.18 12.32
C SER A 168 -5.69 11.54 12.38
N GLN A 169 -4.82 10.54 12.21
CA GLN A 169 -3.37 10.70 12.14
C GLN A 169 -2.90 11.29 10.80
N VAL A 170 -3.68 11.14 9.70
CA VAL A 170 -3.29 11.61 8.37
C VAL A 170 -3.68 13.07 8.20
N MET A 171 -2.68 13.94 8.06
CA MET A 171 -2.89 15.38 7.94
C MET A 171 -2.87 15.92 6.49
N ALA A 172 -2.32 15.16 5.55
CA ALA A 172 -2.27 15.51 4.13
C ALA A 172 -2.08 14.25 3.26
N LEU A 173 -2.49 14.32 2.00
CA LEU A 173 -2.31 13.29 1.00
C LEU A 173 -1.42 13.82 -0.14
N VAL A 174 -0.36 13.07 -0.49
CA VAL A 174 0.49 13.36 -1.64
C VAL A 174 0.34 12.22 -2.65
N LEU A 175 -0.01 12.56 -3.87
CA LEU A 175 -0.25 11.63 -4.96
C LEU A 175 0.77 11.88 -6.07
N ASN A 176 1.65 10.91 -6.29
CA ASN A 176 2.64 10.97 -7.36
C ASN A 176 2.22 10.03 -8.49
N SER A 177 1.87 10.59 -9.64
CA SER A 177 1.36 9.85 -10.81
C SER A 177 0.33 8.78 -10.41
N PRO A 178 -0.79 9.13 -9.72
CA PRO A 178 -1.73 8.15 -9.20
C PRO A 178 -2.49 7.45 -10.31
N PHE A 179 -2.61 6.12 -10.22
CA PHE A 179 -3.33 5.30 -11.20
C PHE A 179 -4.86 5.41 -11.02
N LEU A 180 -5.40 6.61 -11.24
CA LEU A 180 -6.83 6.89 -11.04
C LEU A 180 -7.69 6.50 -12.25
N ASP A 181 -7.07 6.33 -13.40
CA ASP A 181 -7.71 5.87 -14.64
C ASP A 181 -6.82 4.89 -15.41
N TRP A 182 -7.39 4.24 -16.42
CA TRP A 182 -6.68 3.32 -17.30
C TRP A 182 -6.07 4.10 -18.49
N ASN A 183 -4.80 3.83 -18.79
CA ASN A 183 -4.21 4.30 -20.05
C ASN A 183 -4.69 3.41 -21.21
N LEU A 184 -5.95 3.56 -21.56
CA LEU A 184 -6.65 2.81 -22.60
C LEU A 184 -7.55 3.75 -23.41
N SER A 185 -7.94 3.33 -24.62
CA SER A 185 -8.95 4.11 -25.37
C SER A 185 -10.25 4.19 -24.56
N LYS A 186 -10.99 5.29 -24.71
CA LYS A 186 -12.29 5.50 -24.02
C LYS A 186 -13.29 4.36 -24.26
N PHE A 187 -13.20 3.69 -25.41
CA PHE A 187 -14.01 2.51 -25.70
C PHE A 187 -13.59 1.31 -24.83
N GLN A 188 -12.29 1.04 -24.74
CA GLN A 188 -11.76 -0.06 -23.92
C GLN A 188 -12.05 0.18 -22.44
N GLU A 189 -11.83 1.38 -21.95
CA GLU A 189 -12.13 1.75 -20.57
C GLU A 189 -13.62 1.58 -20.24
N LYS A 190 -14.49 2.07 -21.10
CA LYS A 190 -15.94 2.08 -20.86
C LYS A 190 -16.60 0.71 -21.01
N PHE A 191 -16.09 -0.15 -21.88
CA PHE A 191 -16.73 -1.43 -22.23
C PHE A 191 -15.86 -2.65 -21.89
N LEU A 192 -14.57 -2.63 -22.28
CA LEU A 192 -13.71 -3.81 -22.12
C LEU A 192 -13.33 -4.04 -20.64
N VAL A 193 -12.89 -3.00 -19.93
CA VAL A 193 -12.48 -3.13 -18.54
C VAL A 193 -13.64 -3.59 -17.64
N PRO A 194 -14.86 -2.99 -17.69
CA PRO A 194 -16.01 -3.49 -16.95
C PRO A 194 -16.37 -4.93 -17.30
N PHE A 195 -16.38 -5.29 -18.59
CA PHE A 195 -16.66 -6.65 -19.04
C PHE A 195 -15.66 -7.65 -18.46
N VAL A 196 -14.36 -7.41 -18.61
CA VAL A 196 -13.29 -8.26 -18.07
C VAL A 196 -13.40 -8.34 -16.54
N SER A 197 -13.72 -7.25 -15.88
CA SER A 197 -13.78 -7.19 -14.42
C SER A 197 -14.86 -8.08 -13.79
N VAL A 198 -15.91 -8.44 -14.53
CA VAL A 198 -16.99 -9.29 -14.02
C VAL A 198 -16.80 -10.78 -14.36
N LEU A 199 -15.85 -11.12 -15.23
CA LEU A 199 -15.59 -12.52 -15.59
C LEU A 199 -15.26 -13.37 -14.35
N PRO A 200 -15.74 -14.63 -14.28
CA PRO A 200 -15.51 -15.51 -13.14
C PRO A 200 -14.07 -16.03 -13.01
N PHE A 201 -13.32 -16.00 -14.11
CA PHE A 201 -11.96 -16.57 -14.21
C PHE A 201 -10.88 -15.67 -13.55
N LYS A 202 -11.02 -15.33 -12.28
CA LYS A 202 -10.20 -14.33 -11.57
C LYS A 202 -8.69 -14.63 -11.55
N LYS A 203 -8.29 -15.90 -11.71
CA LYS A 203 -6.88 -16.32 -11.76
C LYS A 203 -6.27 -16.25 -13.17
N MET A 204 -7.08 -16.09 -14.21
CA MET A 204 -6.60 -16.00 -15.59
C MET A 204 -5.72 -14.75 -15.74
N LYS A 205 -4.55 -14.93 -16.32
CA LYS A 205 -3.59 -13.87 -16.59
C LYS A 205 -3.86 -13.23 -17.94
N ILE A 206 -3.75 -11.93 -17.99
CA ILE A 206 -3.82 -11.12 -19.21
C ILE A 206 -2.47 -10.41 -19.35
N SER A 207 -1.82 -10.55 -20.49
CA SER A 207 -0.60 -9.81 -20.79
C SER A 207 -0.92 -8.33 -20.93
N GLN A 208 -0.14 -7.49 -20.31
CA GLN A 208 -0.26 -6.03 -20.43
C GLN A 208 0.68 -5.45 -21.49
N GLY A 209 1.57 -6.28 -22.07
CA GLY A 209 2.53 -5.79 -23.06
C GLY A 209 3.43 -4.67 -22.53
N MET A 210 3.68 -4.59 -21.21
CA MET A 210 4.61 -3.59 -20.68
C MET A 210 6.00 -3.89 -21.20
N SER A 211 6.54 -2.95 -21.94
CA SER A 211 7.85 -3.06 -22.52
C SER A 211 8.94 -2.95 -21.45
N ARG A 212 10.14 -3.35 -21.82
CA ARG A 212 11.31 -3.17 -21.00
C ARG A 212 11.77 -1.71 -20.91
N ALA A 213 11.31 -0.86 -21.84
CA ALA A 213 11.69 0.55 -21.95
C ALA A 213 11.49 1.32 -20.62
N TYR A 214 10.42 1.02 -19.87
CA TYR A 214 10.21 1.62 -18.56
C TYR A 214 11.31 1.22 -17.53
N ALA A 215 11.67 -0.05 -17.46
CA ALA A 215 12.76 -0.48 -16.57
C ALA A 215 14.12 0.08 -17.03
N GLU A 216 14.33 0.19 -18.33
CA GLU A 216 15.53 0.77 -18.92
C GLU A 216 15.68 2.26 -18.61
N SER A 217 14.56 3.00 -18.51
CA SER A 217 14.60 4.40 -18.10
C SER A 217 14.86 4.62 -16.61
N LEU A 218 14.69 3.57 -15.78
CA LEU A 218 14.89 3.68 -14.33
C LEU A 218 16.25 3.14 -13.88
N LEU A 219 16.67 1.98 -14.40
CA LEU A 219 17.86 1.27 -13.92
C LEU A 219 19.16 1.90 -14.39
N SER A 220 20.08 2.15 -13.45
CA SER A 220 21.42 2.72 -13.68
C SER A 220 22.29 1.88 -14.61
N LYS A 221 22.07 0.54 -14.63
CA LYS A 221 22.76 -0.36 -15.58
C LYS A 221 22.35 -0.16 -17.04
N TYR A 222 21.30 0.64 -17.30
CA TYR A 222 20.85 1.03 -18.64
C TYR A 222 20.92 2.55 -18.80
N HIS A 223 19.79 3.26 -18.66
CA HIS A 223 19.68 4.69 -18.96
C HIS A 223 19.12 5.51 -17.80
N GLY A 224 18.81 4.86 -16.68
CA GLY A 224 18.26 5.50 -15.49
C GLY A 224 19.30 5.81 -14.42
N GLU A 225 18.82 6.19 -13.26
CA GLU A 225 19.63 6.62 -12.12
C GLU A 225 19.46 5.72 -10.90
N TRP A 226 18.54 4.74 -10.96
CA TRP A 226 18.16 3.93 -9.81
C TRP A 226 18.84 2.57 -9.84
N ASP A 227 19.22 2.10 -8.65
CA ASP A 227 19.63 0.73 -8.44
C ASP A 227 18.63 0.05 -7.48
N TYR A 228 18.00 -1.04 -7.94
CA TYR A 228 17.00 -1.76 -7.17
C TYR A 228 17.04 -3.27 -7.42
N ASN A 229 16.48 -4.04 -6.50
CA ASN A 229 16.38 -5.49 -6.60
C ASN A 229 15.39 -5.89 -7.71
N THR A 230 15.91 -6.44 -8.79
CA THR A 230 15.12 -6.85 -9.96
C THR A 230 14.30 -8.14 -9.74
N ASP A 231 14.53 -8.87 -8.64
CA ASP A 231 13.67 -9.98 -8.23
C ASP A 231 12.39 -9.46 -7.55
N TRP A 232 12.41 -8.26 -6.98
CA TRP A 232 11.25 -7.64 -6.33
C TRP A 232 10.48 -6.71 -7.25
N LYS A 233 11.20 -5.90 -8.04
CA LYS A 233 10.67 -5.05 -9.10
C LYS A 233 11.19 -5.56 -10.43
N LEU A 234 10.35 -6.33 -11.12
CA LEU A 234 10.76 -7.03 -12.35
C LEU A 234 10.98 -6.04 -13.49
N GLU A 235 12.02 -6.26 -14.29
CA GLU A 235 12.32 -5.43 -15.47
C GLU A 235 11.20 -5.48 -16.52
N VAL A 236 10.55 -6.63 -16.65
CA VAL A 236 9.34 -6.77 -17.45
C VAL A 236 8.19 -7.02 -16.50
N SER A 237 7.24 -6.10 -16.46
CA SER A 237 6.07 -6.25 -15.60
C SER A 237 5.32 -7.54 -15.93
N PRO A 238 4.97 -8.35 -14.93
CA PRO A 238 4.26 -9.58 -15.18
C PRO A 238 2.83 -9.33 -15.63
N SER A 239 2.26 -10.35 -16.30
CA SER A 239 0.84 -10.34 -16.66
C SER A 239 -0.03 -10.13 -15.43
N VAL A 240 -1.02 -9.26 -15.53
CA VAL A 240 -2.03 -9.06 -14.49
C VAL A 240 -3.12 -10.12 -14.54
N THR A 241 -3.74 -10.39 -13.41
CA THR A 241 -4.90 -11.29 -13.35
C THR A 241 -6.21 -10.51 -13.56
N ILE A 242 -7.26 -11.19 -14.05
CA ILE A 242 -8.62 -10.63 -14.08
C ILE A 242 -9.05 -10.19 -12.67
N GLY A 243 -8.60 -10.90 -11.62
CA GLY A 243 -8.86 -10.51 -10.23
C GLY A 243 -8.27 -9.14 -9.90
N TRP A 244 -7.04 -8.88 -10.30
CA TRP A 244 -6.37 -7.60 -10.12
C TRP A 244 -7.08 -6.47 -10.90
N ILE A 245 -7.38 -6.70 -12.18
CA ILE A 245 -8.15 -5.75 -13.01
C ILE A 245 -9.49 -5.40 -12.33
N SER A 246 -10.19 -6.43 -11.84
CA SER A 246 -11.46 -6.24 -11.12
C SER A 246 -11.30 -5.41 -9.83
N ALA A 247 -10.22 -5.63 -9.07
CA ALA A 247 -9.94 -4.89 -7.84
C ALA A 247 -9.65 -3.40 -8.13
N ILE A 248 -8.78 -3.14 -9.10
CA ILE A 248 -8.46 -1.77 -9.58
C ILE A 248 -9.71 -1.06 -10.08
N HIS A 249 -10.42 -1.67 -11.04
CA HIS A 249 -11.63 -1.06 -11.63
C HIS A 249 -12.68 -0.70 -10.57
N LYS A 250 -12.89 -1.55 -9.56
CA LYS A 250 -13.84 -1.27 -8.48
C LYS A 250 -13.40 -0.06 -7.65
N ALA A 251 -12.11 0.05 -7.34
CA ALA A 251 -11.58 1.17 -6.57
C ALA A 251 -11.68 2.48 -7.36
N GLN A 252 -11.23 2.50 -8.63
CA GLN A 252 -11.35 3.65 -9.53
C GLN A 252 -12.81 4.10 -9.70
N ARG A 253 -13.70 3.15 -10.00
CA ARG A 253 -15.13 3.45 -10.13
C ARG A 253 -15.76 3.99 -8.85
N PHE A 254 -15.31 3.51 -7.69
CA PHE A 254 -15.75 4.04 -6.40
C PHE A 254 -15.29 5.48 -6.23
N LEU A 255 -14.02 5.77 -6.46
CA LEU A 255 -13.47 7.12 -6.35
C LEU A 255 -14.10 8.10 -7.33
N LYS A 256 -14.27 7.73 -8.61
CA LYS A 256 -14.98 8.57 -9.61
C LYS A 256 -16.37 9.02 -9.13
N LYS A 257 -17.02 8.27 -8.23
CA LYS A 257 -18.38 8.57 -7.75
C LYS A 257 -18.42 9.20 -6.38
N LYS A 258 -17.45 8.91 -5.54
CA LYS A 258 -17.52 9.16 -4.09
C LYS A 258 -16.20 9.62 -3.50
N ALA A 259 -15.23 10.09 -4.31
CA ALA A 259 -14.01 10.66 -3.75
C ALA A 259 -14.37 11.78 -2.78
N ASP A 260 -13.88 11.64 -1.57
CA ASP A 260 -14.11 12.59 -0.50
C ASP A 260 -12.91 12.51 0.44
N VAL A 261 -11.94 13.36 0.20
CA VAL A 261 -10.69 13.46 0.94
C VAL A 261 -10.72 14.78 1.70
N GLU A 262 -10.89 14.71 3.02
CA GLU A 262 -11.08 15.89 3.87
C GLU A 262 -9.77 16.56 4.31
N VAL A 263 -8.62 16.11 3.79
CA VAL A 263 -7.31 16.70 4.06
C VAL A 263 -6.75 17.37 2.80
N PRO A 264 -5.78 18.30 2.92
CA PRO A 264 -5.09 18.86 1.78
C PRO A 264 -4.48 17.77 0.89
N VAL A 265 -4.62 17.93 -0.42
CA VAL A 265 -4.10 16.98 -1.42
C VAL A 265 -3.12 17.70 -2.33
N LEU A 266 -1.91 17.14 -2.47
CA LEU A 266 -0.96 17.49 -3.51
C LEU A 266 -0.97 16.40 -4.58
N LEU A 267 -1.33 16.77 -5.81
CA LEU A 267 -1.27 15.89 -6.97
C LEU A 267 -0.06 16.29 -7.83
N MET A 268 0.79 15.32 -8.12
CA MET A 268 1.95 15.46 -8.99
C MET A 268 1.89 14.45 -10.12
N HIS A 269 2.19 14.86 -11.33
CA HIS A 269 2.32 14.00 -12.49
C HIS A 269 3.30 14.62 -13.49
N SER A 270 3.75 13.83 -14.46
CA SER A 270 4.52 14.35 -15.59
C SER A 270 3.70 15.33 -16.42
N ASP A 271 4.36 16.23 -17.12
CA ASP A 271 3.73 17.14 -18.07
C ASP A 271 3.46 16.49 -19.44
N LYS A 272 4.06 15.31 -19.69
CA LYS A 272 3.89 14.55 -20.92
C LYS A 272 3.94 13.05 -20.71
N SER A 273 3.24 12.31 -21.56
CA SER A 273 3.34 10.85 -21.67
C SER A 273 4.29 10.47 -22.79
N VAL A 274 4.97 9.33 -22.61
CA VAL A 274 5.87 8.74 -23.61
C VAL A 274 5.40 7.33 -23.91
N TYR A 275 5.29 7.01 -25.20
CA TYR A 275 4.80 5.72 -25.68
C TYR A 275 5.87 5.01 -26.48
N GLY A 276 5.89 3.71 -26.43
CA GLY A 276 6.76 2.85 -27.21
C GLY A 276 7.36 1.69 -26.43
N ASP A 277 7.72 0.64 -27.15
CA ASP A 277 8.27 -0.58 -26.55
C ASP A 277 9.81 -0.58 -26.55
N THR A 278 10.42 0.39 -27.22
CA THR A 278 11.87 0.60 -27.26
C THR A 278 12.22 1.88 -26.55
N TRP A 279 13.21 1.82 -25.69
CA TRP A 279 13.67 2.99 -24.96
C TRP A 279 14.17 4.11 -25.89
N THR A 280 13.83 5.33 -25.54
CA THR A 280 14.36 6.57 -26.11
C THR A 280 14.64 7.55 -24.97
N ALA A 281 15.45 8.58 -25.22
CA ALA A 281 15.74 9.60 -24.19
C ALA A 281 14.50 10.31 -23.63
N GLU A 282 13.38 10.30 -24.36
CA GLU A 282 12.12 10.86 -23.90
C GLU A 282 11.52 10.08 -22.73
N HIS A 283 11.82 8.77 -22.61
CA HIS A 283 11.36 7.94 -21.50
C HIS A 283 11.93 8.38 -20.14
N ASN A 284 13.05 9.10 -20.14
CA ASN A 284 13.63 9.67 -18.92
C ASN A 284 13.00 11.01 -18.54
N ALA A 285 12.15 11.60 -19.40
CA ALA A 285 11.59 12.93 -19.23
C ALA A 285 10.05 12.98 -19.30
N GLY A 286 9.38 11.83 -19.32
CA GLY A 286 7.92 11.72 -19.38
C GLY A 286 7.40 10.47 -18.70
N ASP A 287 6.08 10.38 -18.54
CA ASP A 287 5.44 9.20 -17.97
C ASP A 287 5.27 8.13 -19.06
N GLY A 288 5.93 6.97 -18.86
CA GLY A 288 5.84 5.83 -19.78
C GLY A 288 4.70 4.86 -19.43
N VAL A 289 3.89 5.17 -18.42
CA VAL A 289 2.85 4.27 -17.89
C VAL A 289 1.47 4.90 -17.94
N LEU A 290 1.35 6.17 -17.52
CA LEU A 290 0.08 6.89 -17.46
C LEU A 290 -0.09 7.84 -18.64
N ASP A 291 -1.33 8.02 -19.08
CA ASP A 291 -1.67 9.12 -19.98
C ASP A 291 -1.97 10.38 -19.15
N VAL A 292 -1.16 11.42 -19.35
CA VAL A 292 -1.32 12.70 -18.62
C VAL A 292 -2.44 13.57 -19.18
N LYS A 293 -3.13 13.12 -20.24
CA LYS A 293 -4.26 13.85 -20.87
C LYS A 293 -5.61 13.45 -20.29
N ASP A 294 -5.68 12.38 -19.52
CA ASP A 294 -6.93 11.85 -18.90
C ASP A 294 -7.07 12.33 -17.41
#